data_e5fb2b566d3aa18d5bedd0ec3bd7bdb7
#
_entry.id   e5fb2b566d3aa18d5bedd0ec3bd7bdb7
#
_cell.length_a   1.000
_cell.length_b   1.000
_cell.length_c   1.000
_cell.angle_alpha   90.00
_cell.angle_beta   90.00
_cell.angle_gamma   90.00
#
_symmetry.space_group_name_H-M   'P 1'
#
loop_
_entity.id
_entity.type
_entity.pdbx_description
1 polymer ?
#
loop_
_entity_poly.entity_id
_entity_poly.type
_entity_poly.pdbx_seq_one_letter_code
_entity_poly.pdbx_strand_id
1 'polypeptide(L)'
;MEEVWELWTTKGGLEMWWGPEGFTTAVSKLDLRPGGEFEYAMTATSPDAVEAMKSAGLSLTSVARGRYAEITPRRRLAYVTVADFIPGVAPYEVAAVVEIHPASGGVRMVVTEDAMHDDLWTQRSMMGMNSSLDRLTKVLDARHGQRRAPR
;
A
#
# COMPACT_ATOMS: atom_id res chain seq x y z
N MET A 1 -7.56 12.68 10.27
CA MET A 1 -7.60 11.23 10.54
C MET A 1 -8.62 10.50 9.66
N GLU A 2 -9.78 11.06 9.43
CA GLU A 2 -10.80 10.50 8.54
C GLU A 2 -10.29 10.26 7.11
N GLU A 3 -9.67 11.26 6.50
CA GLU A 3 -9.15 11.18 5.13
C GLU A 3 -8.09 10.09 4.98
N VAL A 4 -7.15 10.03 5.92
CA VAL A 4 -6.09 9.01 5.90
C VAL A 4 -6.69 7.62 6.06
N TRP A 5 -7.63 7.48 6.99
CA TRP A 5 -8.33 6.22 7.19
C TRP A 5 -9.09 5.77 5.93
N GLU A 6 -9.84 6.67 5.31
CA GLU A 6 -10.56 6.40 4.06
C GLU A 6 -9.61 5.93 2.95
N LEU A 7 -8.48 6.60 2.77
CA LEU A 7 -7.50 6.25 1.75
C LEU A 7 -6.88 4.86 1.98
N TRP A 8 -6.82 4.40 3.22
CA TRP A 8 -6.32 3.06 3.54
C TRP A 8 -7.37 1.96 3.46
N THR A 9 -8.66 2.29 3.59
CA THR A 9 -9.71 1.30 3.86
C THR A 9 -10.82 1.23 2.82
N THR A 10 -10.74 2.00 1.76
CA THR A 10 -11.72 1.95 0.67
C THR A 10 -11.07 1.56 -0.65
N LYS A 11 -11.85 0.93 -1.52
CA LYS A 11 -11.40 0.58 -2.86
C LYS A 11 -10.89 1.82 -3.61
N GLY A 12 -11.71 2.85 -3.71
CA GLY A 12 -11.35 4.09 -4.41
C GLY A 12 -10.16 4.78 -3.77
N GLY A 13 -10.07 4.76 -2.45
CA GLY A 13 -8.94 5.32 -1.72
C GLY A 13 -7.63 4.61 -2.06
N LEU A 14 -7.58 3.30 -1.93
CA LEU A 14 -6.38 2.52 -2.23
C LEU A 14 -5.95 2.65 -3.70
N GLU A 15 -6.90 2.67 -4.61
CA GLU A 15 -6.60 2.81 -6.05
C GLU A 15 -5.95 4.15 -6.40
N MET A 16 -6.05 5.17 -5.52
CA MET A 16 -5.44 6.47 -5.74
C MET A 16 -3.95 6.52 -5.45
N TRP A 17 -3.46 5.72 -4.51
CA TRP A 17 -2.08 5.87 -4.04
C TRP A 17 -1.32 4.57 -3.82
N TRP A 18 -2.00 3.46 -3.60
CA TRP A 18 -1.34 2.18 -3.28
C TRP A 18 -0.50 1.70 -4.46
N GLY A 19 0.71 1.21 -4.16
CA GLY A 19 1.67 0.78 -5.15
C GLY A 19 2.75 1.84 -5.40
N PRO A 20 3.95 1.42 -5.80
CA PRO A 20 5.04 2.36 -6.06
C PRO A 20 4.77 3.21 -7.29
N GLU A 21 5.51 4.30 -7.43
CA GLU A 21 5.43 5.20 -8.57
C GLU A 21 5.61 4.44 -9.88
N GLY A 22 4.76 4.71 -10.84
CA GLY A 22 4.76 4.04 -12.14
C GLY A 22 3.87 2.80 -12.22
N PHE A 23 3.16 2.48 -11.14
CA PHE A 23 2.22 1.36 -11.08
C PHE A 23 0.79 1.87 -10.89
N THR A 24 -0.18 1.11 -11.39
CA THR A 24 -1.59 1.31 -11.10
C THR A 24 -2.13 0.13 -10.30
N THR A 25 -3.10 0.41 -9.44
CA THR A 25 -3.70 -0.59 -8.57
C THR A 25 -5.19 -0.68 -8.86
N ALA A 26 -5.68 -1.91 -9.02
CA ALA A 26 -7.10 -2.21 -9.16
C ALA A 26 -7.51 -3.18 -8.04
N VAL A 27 -8.42 -2.75 -7.17
CA VAL A 27 -8.90 -3.54 -6.03
C VAL A 27 -10.09 -4.37 -6.49
N SER A 28 -9.96 -5.70 -6.45
CA SER A 28 -11.02 -6.63 -6.84
C SER A 28 -11.87 -7.11 -5.65
N LYS A 29 -11.31 -7.06 -4.44
CA LYS A 29 -12.00 -7.50 -3.23
C LYS A 29 -11.52 -6.66 -2.05
N LEU A 30 -12.45 -6.23 -1.22
CA LEU A 30 -12.14 -5.54 0.02
C LEU A 30 -13.27 -5.77 1.02
N ASP A 31 -13.02 -6.60 2.02
CA ASP A 31 -13.95 -6.91 3.10
C ASP A 31 -13.35 -6.38 4.40
N LEU A 32 -13.72 -5.15 4.76
CA LEU A 32 -13.12 -4.42 5.90
C LEU A 32 -13.72 -4.89 7.23
N ARG A 33 -13.25 -6.03 7.69
CA ARG A 33 -13.57 -6.58 9.02
C ARG A 33 -12.44 -7.52 9.46
N PRO A 34 -12.25 -7.78 10.75
CA PRO A 34 -11.28 -8.78 11.19
C PRO A 34 -11.55 -10.14 10.53
N GLY A 35 -10.53 -10.72 9.91
CA GLY A 35 -10.65 -11.93 9.12
C GLY A 35 -11.16 -11.74 7.70
N GLY A 36 -11.61 -10.53 7.33
CA GLY A 36 -12.04 -10.21 5.98
C GLY A 36 -10.88 -10.21 5.00
N GLU A 37 -11.12 -10.63 3.77
CA GLU A 37 -10.10 -10.72 2.74
C GLU A 37 -10.05 -9.49 1.85
N PHE A 38 -8.87 -9.21 1.31
CA PHE A 38 -8.69 -8.22 0.26
C PHE A 38 -7.84 -8.79 -0.87
N GLU A 39 -8.08 -8.28 -2.08
CA GLU A 39 -7.33 -8.66 -3.27
C GLU A 39 -7.19 -7.46 -4.19
N TYR A 40 -6.00 -7.26 -4.72
CA TYR A 40 -5.73 -6.21 -5.69
C TYR A 40 -4.69 -6.65 -6.71
N ALA A 41 -4.74 -6.01 -7.89
CA ALA A 41 -3.74 -6.18 -8.94
C ALA A 41 -2.94 -4.90 -9.09
N MET A 42 -1.62 -5.02 -9.14
CA MET A 42 -0.71 -3.93 -9.46
C MET A 42 -0.10 -4.17 -10.84
N THR A 43 -0.14 -3.15 -11.69
CA THR A 43 0.39 -3.23 -13.04
C THR A 43 1.39 -2.10 -13.28
N ALA A 44 2.57 -2.45 -13.79
CA ALA A 44 3.55 -1.48 -14.22
C ALA A 44 3.04 -0.77 -15.47
N THR A 45 2.97 0.56 -15.44
CA THR A 45 2.41 1.37 -16.54
C THR A 45 3.38 2.41 -17.06
N SER A 46 4.30 2.93 -16.25
CA SER A 46 5.31 3.87 -16.77
C SER A 46 6.41 3.10 -17.51
N PRO A 47 7.08 3.74 -18.51
CA PRO A 47 8.20 3.09 -19.21
C PRO A 47 9.29 2.59 -18.27
N ASP A 48 9.65 3.35 -17.24
CA ASP A 48 10.68 2.99 -16.29
C ASP A 48 10.27 1.79 -15.42
N ALA A 49 9.02 1.76 -14.96
CA ALA A 49 8.50 0.64 -14.18
C ALA A 49 8.43 -0.64 -15.01
N VAL A 50 7.97 -0.54 -16.25
CA VAL A 50 7.91 -1.67 -17.19
C VAL A 50 9.30 -2.25 -17.41
N GLU A 51 10.29 -1.40 -17.66
CA GLU A 51 11.67 -1.83 -17.87
C GLU A 51 12.27 -2.47 -16.62
N ALA A 52 12.03 -1.88 -15.45
CA ALA A 52 12.51 -2.43 -14.19
C ALA A 52 11.96 -3.83 -13.91
N MET A 53 10.66 -4.04 -14.18
CA MET A 53 10.04 -5.36 -13.98
C MET A 53 10.60 -6.39 -14.97
N LYS A 54 10.76 -6.01 -16.23
CA LYS A 54 11.36 -6.88 -17.24
C LYS A 54 12.79 -7.26 -16.89
N SER A 55 13.59 -6.29 -16.46
CA SER A 55 14.99 -6.51 -16.07
C SER A 55 15.11 -7.42 -14.85
N ALA A 56 14.15 -7.37 -13.94
CA ALA A 56 14.10 -8.23 -12.77
C ALA A 56 13.50 -9.61 -13.05
N GLY A 57 13.02 -9.87 -14.26
CA GLY A 57 12.37 -11.13 -14.63
C GLY A 57 10.98 -11.29 -14.01
N LEU A 58 10.34 -10.19 -13.67
CA LEU A 58 9.02 -10.19 -13.03
C LEU A 58 7.90 -9.87 -14.02
N SER A 59 6.69 -10.34 -13.70
CA SER A 59 5.49 -10.00 -14.48
C SER A 59 5.16 -8.51 -14.34
N LEU A 60 4.60 -7.92 -15.40
CA LEU A 60 4.14 -6.52 -15.36
C LEU A 60 2.92 -6.33 -14.47
N THR A 61 2.13 -7.38 -14.30
CA THR A 61 0.97 -7.39 -13.41
C THR A 61 1.17 -8.46 -12.35
N SER A 62 0.93 -8.08 -11.09
CA SER A 62 0.92 -9.01 -9.98
C SER A 62 -0.37 -8.86 -9.19
N VAL A 63 -0.94 -9.98 -8.77
CA VAL A 63 -2.13 -10.03 -7.92
C VAL A 63 -1.68 -10.32 -6.50
N ALA A 64 -2.06 -9.46 -5.58
CA ALA A 64 -1.78 -9.61 -4.16
C ALA A 64 -3.08 -9.86 -3.41
N ARG A 65 -3.00 -10.71 -2.41
CA ARG A 65 -4.15 -11.02 -1.55
C ARG A 65 -3.71 -11.08 -0.09
N GLY A 66 -4.67 -10.83 0.78
CA GLY A 66 -4.41 -10.87 2.20
C GLY A 66 -5.70 -10.84 2.99
N ARG A 67 -5.56 -10.63 4.29
CA ARG A 67 -6.68 -10.52 5.21
C ARG A 67 -6.39 -9.46 6.26
N TYR A 68 -7.46 -8.86 6.77
CA TYR A 68 -7.37 -7.95 7.89
C TYR A 68 -7.30 -8.75 9.19
N ALA A 69 -6.42 -8.34 10.09
CA ALA A 69 -6.26 -8.96 11.40
C ALA A 69 -6.89 -8.12 12.51
N GLU A 70 -6.69 -6.80 12.47
CA GLU A 70 -7.20 -5.89 13.48
C GLU A 70 -7.64 -4.59 12.82
N ILE A 71 -8.81 -4.08 13.23
CA ILE A 71 -9.34 -2.83 12.71
C ILE A 71 -9.86 -2.02 13.89
N THR A 72 -9.17 -0.91 14.19
CA THR A 72 -9.63 0.11 15.11
C THR A 72 -9.81 1.39 14.30
N PRO A 73 -11.05 1.79 13.97
CA PRO A 73 -11.27 2.90 13.04
C PRO A 73 -10.48 4.16 13.38
N ARG A 74 -9.79 4.69 12.38
CA ARG A 74 -8.98 5.91 12.44
C ARG A 74 -7.74 5.85 13.34
N ARG A 75 -7.41 4.66 13.86
CA ARG A 75 -6.30 4.49 14.80
C ARG A 75 -5.32 3.41 14.39
N ARG A 76 -5.82 2.25 14.01
CA ARG A 76 -4.96 1.10 13.79
C ARG A 76 -5.57 0.15 12.77
N LEU A 77 -4.73 -0.29 11.85
CA LEU A 77 -5.10 -1.28 10.84
C LEU A 77 -3.97 -2.31 10.77
N ALA A 78 -4.27 -3.56 11.10
CA ALA A 78 -3.32 -4.65 10.94
C ALA A 78 -3.81 -5.59 9.86
N TYR A 79 -2.91 -6.00 8.98
CA TYR A 79 -3.23 -6.91 7.89
C TYR A 79 -2.06 -7.84 7.59
N VAL A 80 -2.38 -8.94 6.93
CA VAL A 80 -1.39 -9.93 6.49
C VAL A 80 -1.52 -10.10 4.99
N THR A 81 -0.41 -10.01 4.28
CA THR A 81 -0.33 -10.25 2.85
C THR A 81 0.41 -11.55 2.57
N VAL A 82 0.07 -12.22 1.48
CA VAL A 82 0.78 -13.41 1.03
C VAL A 82 1.85 -12.99 0.01
N ALA A 83 3.11 -13.28 0.33
CA ALA A 83 4.21 -13.07 -0.60
C ALA A 83 4.37 -14.33 -1.45
N ASP A 84 3.72 -14.35 -2.60
CA ASP A 84 3.68 -15.49 -3.53
C ASP A 84 4.26 -15.18 -4.91
N PHE A 85 4.87 -14.01 -5.06
CA PHE A 85 5.36 -13.48 -6.34
C PHE A 85 6.87 -13.65 -6.54
N ILE A 86 7.56 -14.27 -5.60
CA ILE A 86 9.04 -14.35 -5.62
C ILE A 86 9.46 -15.65 -6.32
N PRO A 87 10.19 -15.57 -7.45
CA PRO A 87 10.64 -16.76 -8.15
C PRO A 87 11.51 -17.67 -7.26
N GLY A 88 11.17 -18.96 -7.23
CA GLY A 88 11.94 -19.95 -6.50
C GLY A 88 11.76 -19.97 -5.00
N VAL A 89 10.85 -19.16 -4.47
CA VAL A 89 10.55 -19.08 -3.03
C VAL A 89 9.11 -19.51 -2.78
N ALA A 90 8.92 -20.41 -1.82
CA ALA A 90 7.57 -20.82 -1.42
C ALA A 90 6.79 -19.64 -0.85
N PRO A 91 5.48 -19.56 -1.10
CA PRO A 91 4.66 -18.47 -0.53
C PRO A 91 4.74 -18.42 0.99
N TYR A 92 4.78 -17.21 1.55
CA TYR A 92 4.76 -16.97 2.99
C TYR A 92 3.99 -15.70 3.32
N GLU A 93 3.58 -15.56 4.57
CA GLU A 93 2.81 -14.40 5.02
C GLU A 93 3.71 -13.28 5.56
N VAL A 94 3.32 -12.05 5.27
CA VAL A 94 3.99 -10.83 5.76
C VAL A 94 2.94 -10.00 6.48
N ALA A 95 3.16 -9.75 7.77
CA ALA A 95 2.26 -8.92 8.57
C ALA A 95 2.66 -7.46 8.50
N ALA A 96 1.67 -6.58 8.53
CA ALA A 96 1.87 -5.13 8.57
C ALA A 96 0.88 -4.49 9.54
N VAL A 97 1.31 -3.40 10.16
CA VAL A 97 0.50 -2.61 11.07
C VAL A 97 0.62 -1.14 10.67
N VAL A 98 -0.51 -0.50 10.51
CA VAL A 98 -0.61 0.95 10.29
C VAL A 98 -1.18 1.58 11.54
N GLU A 99 -0.47 2.53 12.11
CA GLU A 99 -0.92 3.29 13.27
C GLU A 99 -1.06 4.76 12.89
N ILE A 100 -2.18 5.36 13.28
CA ILE A 100 -2.49 6.76 12.98
C ILE A 100 -2.64 7.50 14.30
N HIS A 101 -1.80 8.50 14.52
CA HIS A 101 -1.76 9.28 15.74
C HIS A 101 -2.09 10.75 15.45
N PRO A 102 -2.86 11.42 16.32
CA PRO A 102 -3.03 12.86 16.21
C PRO A 102 -1.68 13.57 16.37
N ALA A 103 -1.45 14.60 15.58
CA ALA A 103 -0.25 15.41 15.66
C ALA A 103 -0.63 16.88 15.42
N SER A 104 0.23 17.79 15.87
CA SER A 104 0.03 19.21 15.65
C SER A 104 -0.01 19.50 14.15
N GLY A 105 -1.14 20.06 13.68
CA GLY A 105 -1.32 20.40 12.27
C GLY A 105 -1.61 19.23 11.34
N GLY A 106 -1.86 18.02 11.86
CA GLY A 106 -2.13 16.87 11.02
C GLY A 106 -2.14 15.56 11.77
N VAL A 107 -1.58 14.51 11.14
CA VAL A 107 -1.49 13.18 11.72
C VAL A 107 -0.07 12.65 11.56
N ARG A 108 0.32 11.80 12.47
CA ARG A 108 1.53 10.99 12.38
C ARG A 108 1.11 9.56 12.08
N MET A 109 1.61 9.02 10.99
CA MET A 109 1.32 7.66 10.59
C MET A 109 2.60 6.82 10.68
N VAL A 110 2.47 5.64 11.28
CA VAL A 110 3.57 4.69 11.40
C VAL A 110 3.14 3.38 10.74
N VAL A 111 3.91 2.93 9.77
CA VAL A 111 3.71 1.64 9.12
C VAL A 111 4.86 0.71 9.53
N THR A 112 4.51 -0.41 10.12
CA THR A 112 5.46 -1.43 10.53
C THR A 112 5.17 -2.71 9.75
N GLU A 113 6.17 -3.26 9.07
CA GLU A 113 6.06 -4.49 8.31
C GLU A 113 7.09 -5.52 8.77
N ASP A 114 6.73 -6.79 8.69
CA ASP A 114 7.69 -7.88 8.87
C ASP A 114 8.77 -7.82 7.79
N ALA A 115 9.98 -8.19 8.15
CA ALA A 115 11.04 -8.38 7.16
C ALA A 115 10.70 -9.52 6.21
N MET A 116 11.16 -9.40 4.97
CA MET A 116 11.05 -10.48 3.99
C MET A 116 12.09 -11.57 4.29
N HIS A 117 12.13 -12.61 3.46
CA HIS A 117 13.00 -13.77 3.68
C HIS A 117 14.49 -13.48 3.54
N ASP A 118 14.87 -12.37 2.90
CA ASP A 118 16.27 -11.91 2.81
C ASP A 118 16.34 -10.38 2.78
N ASP A 119 17.56 -9.87 2.88
CA ASP A 119 17.80 -8.41 2.96
C ASP A 119 17.44 -7.70 1.66
N LEU A 120 17.71 -8.32 0.51
CA LEU A 120 17.40 -7.71 -0.79
C LEU A 120 15.90 -7.48 -0.96
N TRP A 121 15.09 -8.49 -0.67
CA TRP A 121 13.63 -8.39 -0.80
C TRP A 121 13.04 -7.49 0.29
N THR A 122 13.62 -7.48 1.49
CA THR A 122 13.24 -6.54 2.54
C THR A 122 13.47 -5.10 2.10
N GLN A 123 14.62 -4.79 1.50
CA GLN A 123 14.90 -3.46 0.97
C GLN A 123 13.94 -3.07 -0.16
N ARG A 124 13.64 -3.99 -1.07
CA ARG A 124 12.67 -3.77 -2.15
C ARG A 124 11.28 -3.47 -1.62
N SER A 125 10.86 -4.20 -0.59
CA SER A 125 9.56 -3.97 0.08
C SER A 125 9.53 -2.59 0.72
N MET A 126 10.58 -2.18 1.41
CA MET A 126 10.68 -0.85 2.02
C MET A 126 10.67 0.26 0.97
N MET A 127 11.38 0.09 -0.13
CA MET A 127 11.39 1.07 -1.23
C MET A 127 9.99 1.21 -1.85
N GLY A 128 9.30 0.11 -2.06
CA GLY A 128 7.94 0.11 -2.58
C GLY A 128 6.97 0.80 -1.63
N MET A 129 7.05 0.51 -0.34
CA MET A 129 6.21 1.15 0.67
C MET A 129 6.51 2.66 0.77
N ASN A 130 7.77 3.06 0.79
CA ASN A 130 8.14 4.47 0.82
C ASN A 130 7.62 5.22 -0.42
N SER A 131 7.74 4.62 -1.59
CA SER A 131 7.19 5.19 -2.83
C SER A 131 5.67 5.34 -2.76
N SER A 132 4.97 4.34 -2.23
CA SER A 132 3.53 4.40 -2.02
C SER A 132 3.14 5.50 -1.03
N LEU A 133 3.87 5.63 0.08
CA LEU A 133 3.62 6.67 1.07
C LEU A 133 3.85 8.08 0.52
N ASP A 134 4.84 8.24 -0.37
CA ASP A 134 5.05 9.52 -1.07
C ASP A 134 3.84 9.86 -1.95
N ARG A 135 3.26 8.87 -2.63
CA ARG A 135 2.04 9.06 -3.41
C ARG A 135 0.86 9.43 -2.52
N LEU A 136 0.72 8.80 -1.35
CA LEU A 136 -0.31 9.14 -0.37
C LEU A 136 -0.18 10.61 0.06
N THR A 137 1.04 11.05 0.35
CA THR A 137 1.32 12.44 0.71
C THR A 137 0.90 13.39 -0.42
N LYS A 138 1.21 13.08 -1.67
CA LYS A 138 0.81 13.88 -2.83
C LYS A 138 -0.71 13.98 -2.98
N VAL A 139 -1.43 12.88 -2.76
CA VAL A 139 -2.90 12.87 -2.79
C VAL A 139 -3.47 13.78 -1.72
N LEU A 140 -2.96 13.69 -0.49
CA LEU A 140 -3.40 14.52 0.62
C LEU A 140 -3.09 16.00 0.38
N ASP A 141 -1.89 16.31 -0.10
CA ASP A 141 -1.49 17.68 -0.41
C ASP A 141 -2.37 18.29 -1.51
N ALA A 142 -2.69 17.53 -2.54
CA ALA A 142 -3.57 17.99 -3.61
C ALA A 142 -4.98 18.29 -3.08
N ARG A 143 -5.51 17.45 -2.20
CA ARG A 143 -6.82 17.68 -1.57
C ARG A 143 -6.82 18.93 -0.70
N HIS A 144 -5.77 19.13 0.10
CA HIS A 144 -5.63 20.31 0.97
C HIS A 144 -5.34 21.56 0.16
N GLY A 145 -4.53 21.48 -0.90
CA GLY A 145 -4.27 22.57 -1.81
C GLY A 145 -5.54 23.11 -2.48
N GLN A 146 -6.44 22.22 -2.91
CA GLN A 146 -7.73 22.59 -3.46
C GLN A 146 -8.62 23.32 -2.46
N ARG A 147 -8.58 22.91 -1.18
CA ARG A 147 -9.35 23.56 -0.12
C ARG A 147 -8.81 24.94 0.24
N ARG A 148 -7.51 25.20 -0.01
CA ARG A 148 -6.83 26.47 0.28
C ARG A 148 -6.76 27.39 -0.92
N ALA A 149 -7.27 26.99 -2.08
CA ALA A 149 -7.25 27.81 -3.29
C ALA A 149 -8.02 29.12 -3.04
N PRO A 150 -7.51 30.27 -3.50
CA PRO A 150 -8.22 31.55 -3.35
C PRO A 150 -9.56 31.49 -4.07
N ARG A 151 -10.54 32.09 -3.45
CA ARG A 151 -11.89 32.18 -4.04
C ARG A 151 -11.91 33.26 -5.12
#